data_17db8a9a13b964deadc2e576583ed05e
#
_entry.id   17db8a9a13b964deadc2e576583ed05e
#
_cell.length_a   1.000
_cell.length_b   1.000
_cell.length_c   1.000
_cell.angle_alpha   90.00
_cell.angle_beta   90.00
_cell.angle_gamma   90.00
#
_symmetry.space_group_name_H-M   'P 1'
#
loop_
_entity.id
_entity.type
_entity.pdbx_description
1 polymer ?
#
loop_
_entity_poly.entity_id
_entity_poly.type
_entity_poly.pdbx_seq_one_letter_code
_entity_poly.pdbx_strand_id
1 'polypeptide(L)'
;MPSVQLDPQFPVIPVRALQNDATREFQQTQREVIDAFDRGEVDQTEAQLKIEHYWAGALRRAVVDGDVETGSLMAGQSVGMVREEKPVADIIAGLVAEAVDALAAREQASG
;
A
#
# COMPACT_ATOMS: atom_id res chain seq x y z
N MET A 1 0.94 7.88 4.85
CA MET A 1 0.46 6.50 5.05
C MET A 1 1.54 5.71 5.78
N PRO A 2 1.21 5.09 6.91
CA PRO A 2 2.20 4.36 7.70
C PRO A 2 2.60 3.04 7.05
N SER A 3 3.76 2.52 7.44
CA SER A 3 4.16 1.15 7.10
C SER A 3 3.18 0.15 7.69
N VAL A 4 2.90 -0.92 6.98
CA VAL A 4 2.02 -1.99 7.46
C VAL A 4 2.73 -2.98 8.39
N GLN A 5 4.06 -2.95 8.46
CA GLN A 5 4.84 -3.83 9.33
C GLN A 5 4.78 -3.36 10.78
N LEU A 6 4.36 -4.24 11.69
CA LEU A 6 4.28 -3.95 13.13
C LEU A 6 5.52 -4.44 13.90
N ASP A 7 6.11 -5.56 13.49
CA ASP A 7 7.21 -6.21 14.21
C ASP A 7 8.30 -6.64 13.23
N PRO A 8 9.58 -6.25 13.47
CA PRO A 8 10.70 -6.68 12.62
C PRO A 8 10.92 -8.18 12.55
N GLN A 9 10.47 -8.95 13.54
CA GLN A 9 10.55 -10.41 13.50
C GLN A 9 9.61 -11.04 12.47
N PHE A 10 8.58 -10.31 12.07
CA PHE A 10 7.59 -10.72 11.07
C PHE A 10 7.57 -9.71 9.93
N PRO A 11 8.62 -9.70 9.08
CA PRO A 11 8.73 -8.72 8.02
C PRO A 11 7.64 -8.90 6.97
N VAL A 12 7.06 -7.79 6.53
CA VAL A 12 6.20 -7.73 5.36
C VAL A 12 6.82 -6.80 4.35
N ILE A 13 6.55 -7.01 3.07
CA ILE A 13 7.04 -6.10 2.02
C ILE A 13 6.48 -4.71 2.30
N PRO A 14 7.34 -3.68 2.41
CA PRO A 14 6.88 -2.33 2.72
C PRO A 14 6.14 -1.73 1.53
N VAL A 15 4.82 -1.78 1.57
CA VAL A 15 3.96 -1.17 0.55
C VAL A 15 3.11 -0.08 1.18
N ARG A 16 2.76 0.91 0.38
CA ARG A 16 1.80 1.94 0.77
C ARG A 16 0.43 1.53 0.28
N ALA A 17 -0.57 1.71 1.11
CA ALA A 17 -1.96 1.43 0.76
C ALA A 17 -2.87 2.54 1.27
N LEU A 18 -3.99 2.74 0.60
CA LEU A 18 -5.04 3.61 1.10
C LEU A 18 -5.63 3.02 2.38
N GLN A 19 -5.85 3.87 3.37
CA GLN A 19 -6.42 3.44 4.65
C GLN A 19 -7.89 3.07 4.46
N ASN A 20 -8.24 1.84 4.82
CA ASN A 20 -9.59 1.29 4.74
C ASN A 20 -9.76 0.18 5.79
N ASP A 21 -10.85 -0.57 5.73
CA ASP A 21 -11.08 -1.67 6.67
C ASP A 21 -10.00 -2.75 6.57
N ALA A 22 -9.51 -3.04 5.36
CA ALA A 22 -8.45 -4.03 5.17
C ALA A 22 -7.16 -3.66 5.90
N THR A 23 -6.75 -2.40 5.90
CA THR A 23 -5.53 -1.98 6.61
C THR A 23 -5.69 -2.11 8.12
N ARG A 24 -6.87 -1.81 8.66
CA ARG A 24 -7.18 -1.96 10.08
C ARG A 24 -7.21 -3.43 10.49
N GLU A 25 -7.89 -4.28 9.71
CA GLU A 25 -7.97 -5.71 9.95
C GLU A 25 -6.60 -6.39 9.83
N PHE A 26 -5.78 -5.95 8.88
CA PHE A 26 -4.43 -6.47 8.73
C PHE A 26 -3.57 -6.18 9.96
N GLN A 27 -3.63 -4.97 10.49
CA GLN A 27 -2.93 -4.63 11.74
C GLN A 27 -3.43 -5.49 12.91
N GLN A 28 -4.74 -5.69 13.00
CA GLN A 28 -5.32 -6.54 14.03
C GLN A 28 -4.84 -7.99 13.90
N THR A 29 -4.86 -8.53 12.69
CA THR A 29 -4.38 -9.88 12.41
C THR A 29 -2.91 -10.06 12.78
N GLN A 30 -2.07 -9.06 12.46
CA GLN A 30 -0.66 -9.09 12.86
C GLN A 30 -0.50 -9.15 14.38
N ARG A 31 -1.25 -8.32 15.12
CA ARG A 31 -1.21 -8.32 16.58
C ARG A 31 -1.62 -9.67 17.16
N GLU A 32 -2.70 -10.24 16.68
CA GLU A 32 -3.19 -11.56 17.14
C GLU A 32 -2.18 -12.67 16.88
N VAL A 33 -1.54 -12.67 15.71
CA VAL A 33 -0.53 -13.66 15.35
C VAL A 33 0.74 -13.48 16.21
N ILE A 34 1.18 -12.25 16.43
CA ILE A 34 2.33 -11.94 17.27
C ILE A 34 2.09 -12.38 18.72
N ASP A 35 0.88 -12.09 19.24
CA ASP A 35 0.49 -12.51 20.59
C ASP A 35 0.47 -14.03 20.72
N ALA A 36 -0.05 -14.74 19.73
CA ALA A 36 -0.05 -16.20 19.70
C ALA A 36 1.38 -16.77 19.66
N PHE A 37 2.28 -16.14 18.90
CA PHE A 37 3.69 -16.49 18.87
C PHE A 37 4.35 -16.29 20.24
N ASP A 38 4.10 -15.14 20.88
CA ASP A 38 4.66 -14.82 22.20
C ASP A 38 4.17 -15.78 23.29
N ARG A 39 2.94 -16.29 23.15
CA ARG A 39 2.40 -17.31 24.06
C ARG A 39 2.88 -18.74 23.72
N GLY A 40 3.64 -18.93 22.66
CA GLY A 40 4.14 -20.23 22.23
C GLY A 40 3.09 -21.12 21.54
N GLU A 41 1.96 -20.57 21.13
CA GLU A 41 0.88 -21.32 20.45
C GLU A 41 1.19 -21.65 19.00
N VAL A 42 2.00 -20.83 18.33
CA VAL A 42 2.46 -21.02 16.96
C VAL A 42 3.95 -20.76 16.87
N ASP A 43 4.65 -21.41 15.93
CA ASP A 43 6.04 -21.11 15.67
C ASP A 43 6.20 -19.90 14.73
N GLN A 44 7.44 -19.44 14.53
CA GLN A 44 7.72 -18.26 13.71
C GLN A 44 7.29 -18.46 12.24
N THR A 45 7.49 -19.66 11.69
CA THR A 45 7.11 -19.97 10.30
C THR A 45 5.61 -19.93 10.13
N GLU A 46 4.84 -20.55 11.04
CA GLU A 46 3.38 -20.51 11.00
C GLU A 46 2.84 -19.09 11.14
N ALA A 47 3.41 -18.30 12.05
CA ALA A 47 3.03 -16.92 12.26
C ALA A 47 3.24 -16.09 10.98
N GLN A 48 4.42 -16.22 10.37
CA GLN A 48 4.74 -15.50 9.13
C GLN A 48 3.78 -15.90 8.00
N LEU A 49 3.49 -17.17 7.82
CA LEU A 49 2.56 -17.66 6.79
C LEU A 49 1.13 -17.14 6.98
N LYS A 50 0.66 -17.04 8.22
CA LYS A 50 -0.67 -16.47 8.50
C LYS A 50 -0.75 -15.00 8.09
N ILE A 51 0.28 -14.23 8.37
CA ILE A 51 0.36 -12.83 7.97
C ILE A 51 0.36 -12.70 6.44
N GLU A 52 1.18 -13.48 5.76
CA GLU A 52 1.28 -13.46 4.30
C GLU A 52 -0.02 -13.89 3.61
N HIS A 53 -0.68 -14.92 4.11
CA HIS A 53 -1.96 -15.39 3.57
C HIS A 53 -3.05 -14.33 3.68
N TYR A 54 -3.13 -13.62 4.79
CA TYR A 54 -4.08 -12.52 4.95
C TYR A 54 -3.84 -11.44 3.89
N TRP A 55 -2.58 -11.04 3.72
CA TRP A 55 -2.20 -9.99 2.79
C TRP A 55 -2.54 -10.37 1.34
N ALA A 56 -2.19 -11.58 0.93
CA ALA A 56 -2.50 -12.09 -0.40
C ALA A 56 -4.01 -12.13 -0.66
N GLY A 57 -4.80 -12.55 0.30
CA GLY A 57 -6.26 -12.56 0.21
C GLY A 57 -6.86 -11.18 0.06
N ALA A 58 -6.36 -10.21 0.82
CA ALA A 58 -6.80 -8.82 0.74
C ALA A 58 -6.50 -8.20 -0.62
N LEU A 59 -5.31 -8.45 -1.17
CA LEU A 59 -4.95 -7.97 -2.49
C LEU A 59 -5.87 -8.56 -3.58
N ARG A 60 -6.15 -9.85 -3.51
CA ARG A 60 -7.05 -10.52 -4.43
C ARG A 60 -8.46 -9.90 -4.39
N ARG A 61 -8.99 -9.63 -3.21
CA ARG A 61 -10.33 -9.00 -3.07
C ARG A 61 -10.40 -7.66 -3.79
N ALA A 62 -9.36 -6.85 -3.69
CA ALA A 62 -9.32 -5.56 -4.38
C ALA A 62 -9.26 -5.73 -5.91
N VAL A 63 -8.34 -6.58 -6.40
CA VAL A 63 -8.02 -6.67 -7.82
C VAL A 63 -9.06 -7.50 -8.58
N VAL A 64 -9.55 -8.59 -8.01
CA VAL A 64 -10.48 -9.52 -8.69
C VAL A 64 -11.92 -9.17 -8.39
N ASP A 65 -12.24 -8.94 -7.11
CA ASP A 65 -13.63 -8.73 -6.69
C ASP A 65 -14.04 -7.25 -6.68
N GLY A 66 -13.09 -6.33 -6.82
CA GLY A 66 -13.36 -4.90 -6.78
C GLY A 66 -13.77 -4.39 -5.40
N ASP A 67 -13.42 -5.11 -4.34
CA ASP A 67 -13.78 -4.76 -2.97
C ASP A 67 -12.80 -3.70 -2.44
N VAL A 68 -13.25 -2.45 -2.40
CA VAL A 68 -12.44 -1.31 -1.97
C VAL A 68 -12.41 -1.11 -0.45
N GLU A 69 -13.27 -1.79 0.29
CA GLU A 69 -13.33 -1.67 1.75
C GLU A 69 -12.48 -2.74 2.45
N THR A 70 -12.61 -4.00 2.03
CA THR A 70 -11.89 -5.11 2.64
C THR A 70 -10.73 -5.62 1.79
N GLY A 71 -10.51 -5.03 0.62
CA GLY A 71 -9.37 -5.30 -0.25
C GLY A 71 -8.20 -4.36 0.01
N SER A 72 -6.98 -4.81 -0.29
CA SER A 72 -5.79 -3.96 -0.18
C SER A 72 -5.65 -3.08 -1.41
N LEU A 73 -5.66 -1.76 -1.20
CA LEU A 73 -5.53 -0.75 -2.26
C LEU A 73 -4.13 -0.14 -2.22
N MET A 74 -3.19 -0.76 -2.91
CA MET A 74 -1.83 -0.26 -2.99
C MET A 74 -1.77 1.03 -3.81
N ALA A 75 -0.99 2.01 -3.34
CA ALA A 75 -0.88 3.31 -3.98
C ALA A 75 0.51 3.92 -3.78
N GLY A 76 0.96 4.67 -4.76
CA GLY A 76 2.23 5.40 -4.67
C GLY A 76 2.15 6.62 -3.77
N GLN A 77 3.31 7.24 -3.52
CA GLN A 77 3.41 8.41 -2.64
C GLN A 77 2.63 9.61 -3.16
N SER A 78 2.48 9.73 -4.48
CA SER A 78 1.79 10.86 -5.12
C SER A 78 0.27 10.67 -5.22
N VAL A 79 -0.30 9.59 -4.66
CA VAL A 79 -1.74 9.33 -4.76
C VAL A 79 -2.59 10.50 -4.22
N GLY A 80 -2.12 11.19 -3.20
CA GLY A 80 -2.81 12.35 -2.64
C GLY A 80 -2.91 13.54 -3.58
N MET A 81 -2.16 13.55 -4.68
CA MET A 81 -2.18 14.60 -5.68
C MET A 81 -3.20 14.32 -6.81
N VAL A 82 -3.76 13.11 -6.86
CA VAL A 82 -4.79 12.74 -7.83
C VAL A 82 -6.11 13.39 -7.41
N ARG A 83 -6.71 14.16 -8.30
CA ARG A 83 -7.91 14.96 -8.02
C ARG A 83 -9.12 14.56 -8.86
N GLU A 84 -8.89 13.91 -9.98
CA GLU A 84 -9.95 13.59 -10.92
C GLU A 84 -9.63 12.36 -11.75
N GLU A 85 -10.67 11.72 -12.23
CA GLU A 85 -10.59 10.63 -13.19
C GLU A 85 -10.52 11.20 -14.59
N LYS A 86 -9.56 10.71 -15.40
CA LYS A 86 -9.35 11.17 -16.78
C LYS A 86 -9.04 10.00 -17.71
N PRO A 87 -9.28 10.15 -19.02
CA PRO A 87 -8.74 9.21 -20.01
C PRO A 87 -7.21 9.12 -19.92
N VAL A 88 -6.67 7.94 -20.20
CA VAL A 88 -5.21 7.69 -20.13
C VAL A 88 -4.43 8.67 -21.02
N ALA A 89 -4.92 8.96 -22.21
CA ALA A 89 -4.27 9.91 -23.12
C ALA A 89 -4.08 11.29 -22.48
N ASP A 90 -5.10 11.78 -21.77
CA ASP A 90 -5.04 13.08 -21.08
C ASP A 90 -4.09 13.05 -19.89
N ILE A 91 -4.05 11.93 -19.17
CA ILE A 91 -3.11 11.75 -18.05
C ILE A 91 -1.66 11.81 -18.57
N ILE A 92 -1.35 11.10 -19.64
CA ILE A 92 0.00 11.08 -20.23
C ILE A 92 0.36 12.47 -20.77
N ALA A 93 -0.55 13.12 -21.50
CA ALA A 93 -0.31 14.47 -22.00
C ALA A 93 -0.05 15.47 -20.88
N GLY A 94 -0.81 15.38 -19.79
CA GLY A 94 -0.61 16.21 -18.59
C GLY A 94 0.73 15.98 -17.93
N LEU A 95 1.15 14.72 -17.76
CA LEU A 95 2.45 14.37 -17.20
C LEU A 95 3.60 14.96 -18.02
N VAL A 96 3.54 14.84 -19.34
CA VAL A 96 4.57 15.41 -20.24
C VAL A 96 4.60 16.93 -20.15
N ALA A 97 3.45 17.59 -20.20
CA ALA A 97 3.36 19.06 -20.10
C ALA A 97 3.93 19.56 -18.76
N GLU A 98 3.58 18.94 -17.66
CA GLU A 98 4.09 19.29 -16.32
C GLU A 98 5.60 19.06 -16.22
N ALA A 99 6.11 18.00 -16.82
CA ALA A 99 7.55 17.71 -16.84
C ALA A 99 8.32 18.80 -17.62
N VAL A 100 7.80 19.21 -18.77
CA VAL A 100 8.40 20.30 -19.58
C VAL A 100 8.42 21.62 -18.79
N ASP A 101 7.32 21.94 -18.14
CA ASP A 101 7.21 23.16 -17.32
C ASP A 101 8.17 23.13 -16.13
N ALA A 102 8.30 21.98 -15.47
CA ALA A 102 9.21 21.81 -14.34
C ALA A 102 10.68 21.97 -14.76
N LEU A 103 11.05 21.41 -15.92
CA LEU A 103 12.41 21.56 -16.46
C LEU A 103 12.70 23.03 -16.83
N ALA A 104 11.77 23.71 -17.47
CA ALA A 104 11.91 25.14 -17.81
C ALA A 104 12.06 26.00 -16.56
N ALA A 105 11.27 25.76 -15.54
CA ALA A 105 11.37 26.47 -14.25
C ALA A 105 12.73 26.25 -13.58
N ARG A 106 13.25 25.03 -13.64
CA ARG A 106 14.57 24.69 -13.09
C ARG A 106 15.71 25.39 -13.83
N GLU A 107 15.65 25.46 -15.15
CA GLU A 107 16.64 26.20 -15.96
C GLU A 107 16.65 27.68 -15.59
N GLN A 108 15.48 28.30 -15.46
CA GLN A 108 15.37 29.72 -15.05
C GLN A 108 15.94 29.95 -13.65
N ALA A 109 15.74 29.01 -12.72
CA ALA A 109 16.27 29.12 -11.35
C ALA A 109 17.79 28.93 -11.29
N SER A 110 18.39 28.21 -12.26
CA SER A 110 19.83 27.92 -12.34
C SER A 110 20.60 28.98 -13.10
N GLY A 111 19.91 29.80 -13.88
CA GLY A 111 20.48 30.88 -14.69
C GLY A 111 20.70 32.18 -13.90
#